data_8cdfd6211c5e3446ff8190bfd3073c46
#
_entry.id   8cdfd6211c5e3446ff8190bfd3073c46
#
_cell.length_a   1.000
_cell.length_b   1.000
_cell.length_c   1.000
_cell.angle_alpha   90.00
_cell.angle_beta   90.00
_cell.angle_gamma   90.00
#
_symmetry.space_group_name_H-M   'P 1'
#
loop_
_entity.id
_entity.type
_entity.pdbx_description
1 polymer ?
#
loop_
_entity_poly.entity_id
_entity_poly.type
_entity_poly.pdbx_seq_one_letter_code
_entity_poly.pdbx_strand_id
1 'polypeptide(L)'
;MKRNILLLAMFIGMLACGQNAIAQSSTKQQAQFSHVMKGLKLDKATRDKFRPLLVKYYDEIASVKKSHSALKNKHQKADDEGKLTDEQCDLLFNSKHKQEIDELNVRKKYYEEFKKVLTVQQAYKAIRLSNDKVK
;
A
#
# COMPACT_ATOMS: atom_id res chain seq x y z
N MET A 1 -34.73 35.86 11.91
CA MET A 1 -34.78 34.42 11.54
C MET A 1 -34.25 34.19 10.12
N LYS A 2 -32.98 34.48 9.88
CA LYS A 2 -32.30 34.17 8.59
C LYS A 2 -30.87 33.68 8.85
N ARG A 3 -30.73 32.59 9.60
CA ARG A 3 -29.37 32.08 9.97
C ARG A 3 -29.21 30.57 9.86
N ASN A 4 -30.12 29.82 9.19
CA ASN A 4 -30.04 28.35 9.15
C ASN A 4 -30.06 27.75 7.74
N ILE A 5 -29.60 28.46 6.69
CA ILE A 5 -29.53 27.92 5.32
C ILE A 5 -28.08 27.88 4.80
N LEU A 6 -27.08 27.87 5.65
CA LEU A 6 -25.67 27.88 5.23
C LEU A 6 -24.86 26.69 5.73
N LEU A 7 -25.51 25.56 6.05
CA LEU A 7 -24.85 24.37 6.56
C LEU A 7 -25.17 23.07 5.80
N LEU A 8 -25.72 23.19 4.58
CA LEU A 8 -26.06 21.99 3.79
C LEU A 8 -25.33 21.92 2.42
N ALA A 9 -24.25 22.66 2.25
CA ALA A 9 -23.51 22.68 0.97
C ALA A 9 -22.05 22.14 1.08
N MET A 10 -21.69 21.45 2.16
CA MET A 10 -20.31 20.94 2.35
C MET A 10 -20.19 19.40 2.38
N PHE A 11 -21.15 18.65 1.90
CA PHE A 11 -21.10 17.18 1.95
C PHE A 11 -21.12 16.48 0.58
N ILE A 12 -20.92 17.18 -0.53
CA ILE A 12 -20.92 16.56 -1.89
C ILE A 12 -19.51 16.57 -2.52
N GLY A 13 -18.47 16.77 -1.75
CA GLY A 13 -17.09 16.87 -2.26
C GLY A 13 -16.19 15.63 -2.06
N MET A 14 -16.66 14.54 -1.47
CA MET A 14 -15.76 13.43 -1.06
C MET A 14 -15.99 12.08 -1.76
N LEU A 15 -16.72 12.02 -2.85
CA LEU A 15 -16.97 10.75 -3.58
C LEU A 15 -16.21 10.62 -4.90
N ALA A 16 -15.32 11.57 -5.23
CA ALA A 16 -14.54 11.52 -6.47
C ALA A 16 -13.10 11.00 -6.30
N CYS A 17 -12.63 10.69 -5.09
CA CYS A 17 -11.25 10.23 -4.86
C CYS A 17 -11.01 8.72 -5.05
N GLY A 18 -12.05 7.94 -5.35
CA GLY A 18 -11.92 6.47 -5.42
C GLY A 18 -11.46 5.92 -6.77
N GLN A 19 -11.52 6.71 -7.85
CA GLN A 19 -11.24 6.18 -9.19
C GLN A 19 -9.85 6.54 -9.75
N ASN A 20 -9.14 7.50 -9.16
CA ASN A 20 -7.85 7.95 -9.66
C ASN A 20 -6.63 7.30 -8.98
N ALA A 21 -6.81 6.51 -7.92
CA ALA A 21 -5.71 5.86 -7.21
C ALA A 21 -4.97 4.83 -8.07
N ILE A 22 -5.67 4.13 -8.98
CA ILE A 22 -5.09 3.15 -9.90
C ILE A 22 -4.29 3.83 -11.04
N ALA A 23 -4.71 5.01 -11.48
CA ALA A 23 -4.04 5.74 -12.58
C ALA A 23 -2.69 6.35 -12.17
N GLN A 24 -2.41 6.55 -10.86
CA GLN A 24 -1.18 7.12 -10.32
C GLN A 24 -0.22 6.07 -9.75
N SER A 25 -0.61 4.79 -9.75
CA SER A 25 0.28 3.71 -9.29
C SER A 25 1.46 3.53 -10.24
N SER A 26 2.65 3.28 -9.69
CA SER A 26 3.82 2.99 -10.51
C SER A 26 3.58 1.77 -11.41
N THR A 27 4.23 1.73 -12.58
CA THR A 27 4.15 0.60 -13.52
C THR A 27 4.44 -0.74 -12.81
N LYS A 28 5.35 -0.73 -11.86
CA LYS A 28 5.69 -1.89 -11.03
C LYS A 28 4.52 -2.34 -10.16
N GLN A 29 3.78 -1.42 -9.56
CA GLN A 29 2.61 -1.73 -8.73
C GLN A 29 1.48 -2.31 -9.58
N GLN A 30 1.26 -1.79 -10.78
CA GLN A 30 0.29 -2.33 -11.74
C GLN A 30 0.65 -3.75 -12.19
N ALA A 31 1.93 -4.00 -12.49
CA ALA A 31 2.41 -5.34 -12.85
C ALA A 31 2.19 -6.34 -11.70
N GLN A 32 2.48 -5.93 -10.48
CA GLN A 32 2.31 -6.75 -9.29
C GLN A 32 0.83 -7.03 -8.99
N PHE A 33 -0.03 -6.04 -9.14
CA PHE A 33 -1.49 -6.19 -9.05
C PHE A 33 -2.00 -7.22 -10.07
N SER A 34 -1.60 -7.08 -11.34
CA SER A 34 -1.98 -8.01 -12.41
C SER A 34 -1.48 -9.43 -12.14
N HIS A 35 -0.27 -9.58 -11.60
CA HIS A 35 0.30 -10.87 -11.22
C HIS A 35 -0.57 -11.59 -10.18
N VAL A 36 -0.98 -10.90 -9.12
CA VAL A 36 -1.87 -11.45 -8.09
C VAL A 36 -3.22 -11.82 -8.68
N MET A 37 -3.85 -10.93 -9.42
CA MET A 37 -5.17 -11.14 -10.01
C MET A 37 -5.21 -12.34 -10.98
N LYS A 38 -4.20 -12.48 -11.82
CA LYS A 38 -4.06 -13.62 -12.74
C LYS A 38 -3.78 -14.93 -12.00
N GLY A 39 -2.93 -14.87 -10.98
CA GLY A 39 -2.53 -16.06 -10.21
C GLY A 39 -3.67 -16.68 -9.39
N LEU A 40 -4.64 -15.88 -8.96
CA LEU A 40 -5.77 -16.36 -8.13
C LEU A 40 -6.87 -17.04 -8.93
N LYS A 41 -7.04 -16.71 -10.20
CA LYS A 41 -8.09 -17.28 -11.09
C LYS A 41 -9.50 -17.20 -10.49
N LEU A 42 -9.86 -16.02 -9.97
CA LEU A 42 -11.14 -15.77 -9.32
C LEU A 42 -12.28 -15.68 -10.37
N ASP A 43 -13.49 -16.09 -9.97
CA ASP A 43 -14.69 -15.76 -10.71
C ASP A 43 -14.95 -14.24 -10.69
N LYS A 44 -15.83 -13.75 -11.56
CA LYS A 44 -16.07 -12.31 -11.71
C LYS A 44 -16.59 -11.66 -10.40
N ALA A 45 -17.56 -12.30 -9.75
CA ALA A 45 -18.17 -11.76 -8.52
C ALA A 45 -17.14 -11.62 -7.38
N THR A 46 -16.32 -12.64 -7.16
CA THR A 46 -15.26 -12.62 -6.14
C THR A 46 -14.16 -11.62 -6.51
N ARG A 47 -13.79 -11.55 -7.77
CA ARG A 47 -12.81 -10.60 -8.29
C ARG A 47 -13.23 -9.15 -8.02
N ASP A 48 -14.49 -8.82 -8.28
CA ASP A 48 -15.02 -7.46 -8.09
C ASP A 48 -15.03 -7.06 -6.62
N LYS A 49 -15.22 -8.01 -5.70
CA LYS A 49 -15.13 -7.78 -4.25
C LYS A 49 -13.69 -7.69 -3.75
N PHE A 50 -12.79 -8.48 -4.30
CA PHE A 50 -11.39 -8.55 -3.87
C PHE A 50 -10.56 -7.38 -4.40
N ARG A 51 -10.80 -6.93 -5.62
CA ARG A 51 -10.04 -5.85 -6.28
C ARG A 51 -9.85 -4.62 -5.40
N PRO A 52 -10.89 -3.99 -4.80
CA PRO A 52 -10.70 -2.81 -3.96
C PRO A 52 -9.88 -3.08 -2.70
N LEU A 53 -9.94 -4.26 -2.13
CA LEU A 53 -9.11 -4.65 -0.98
C LEU A 53 -7.63 -4.76 -1.36
N LEU A 54 -7.33 -5.31 -2.52
CA LEU A 54 -5.96 -5.42 -3.02
C LEU A 54 -5.36 -4.04 -3.33
N VAL A 55 -6.16 -3.11 -3.88
CA VAL A 55 -5.73 -1.72 -4.09
C VAL A 55 -5.37 -1.07 -2.77
N LYS A 56 -6.24 -1.14 -1.77
CA LYS A 56 -5.99 -0.58 -0.42
C LYS A 56 -4.74 -1.18 0.22
N TYR A 57 -4.52 -2.48 0.06
CA TYR A 57 -3.32 -3.14 0.54
C TYR A 57 -2.04 -2.53 -0.06
N TYR A 58 -2.00 -2.37 -1.39
CA TYR A 58 -0.83 -1.78 -2.03
C TYR A 58 -0.63 -0.31 -1.68
N ASP A 59 -1.71 0.47 -1.53
CA ASP A 59 -1.63 1.86 -1.10
C ASP A 59 -1.05 1.99 0.32
N GLU A 60 -1.47 1.13 1.23
CA GLU A 60 -0.98 1.13 2.61
C GLU A 60 0.50 0.67 2.68
N ILE A 61 0.89 -0.35 1.91
CA ILE A 61 2.29 -0.76 1.77
C ILE A 61 3.15 0.38 1.20
N ALA A 62 2.68 1.08 0.17
CA ALA A 62 3.39 2.22 -0.40
C ALA A 62 3.56 3.37 0.61
N SER A 63 2.52 3.65 1.40
CA SER A 63 2.55 4.65 2.46
C SER A 63 3.59 4.31 3.54
N VAL A 64 3.64 3.06 3.99
CA VAL A 64 4.64 2.58 4.97
C VAL A 64 6.07 2.78 4.45
N LYS A 65 6.31 2.52 3.18
CA LYS A 65 7.65 2.66 2.56
C LYS A 65 8.10 4.10 2.38
N LYS A 66 7.17 5.03 2.28
CA LYS A 66 7.45 6.42 1.90
C LYS A 66 8.39 7.12 2.88
N SER A 67 8.19 6.95 4.18
CA SER A 67 9.00 7.62 5.21
C SER A 67 10.46 7.19 5.18
N HIS A 68 10.72 5.89 5.09
CA HIS A 68 12.09 5.38 4.98
C HIS A 68 12.74 5.78 3.66
N SER A 69 12.01 5.72 2.55
CA SER A 69 12.51 6.12 1.23
C SER A 69 12.92 7.59 1.21
N ALA A 70 12.13 8.48 1.82
CA ALA A 70 12.46 9.90 1.94
C ALA A 70 13.74 10.11 2.77
N LEU A 71 13.87 9.40 3.89
CA LEU A 71 15.05 9.48 4.74
C LEU A 71 16.29 8.93 4.02
N LYS A 72 16.18 7.79 3.34
CA LYS A 72 17.26 7.23 2.53
C LYS A 72 17.70 8.20 1.44
N ASN A 73 16.77 8.78 0.69
CA ASN A 73 17.09 9.74 -0.37
C ASN A 73 17.82 10.99 0.17
N LYS A 74 17.41 11.46 1.36
CA LYS A 74 18.07 12.61 2.01
C LYS A 74 19.55 12.33 2.30
N HIS A 75 19.91 11.11 2.66
CA HIS A 75 21.28 10.73 3.04
C HIS A 75 22.04 9.96 1.95
N GLN A 76 21.44 9.77 0.75
CA GLN A 76 21.99 8.93 -0.31
C GLN A 76 23.42 9.37 -0.70
N LYS A 77 23.65 10.66 -0.86
CA LYS A 77 24.98 11.15 -1.23
C LYS A 77 26.05 10.81 -0.19
N ALA A 78 25.74 11.00 1.09
CA ALA A 78 26.67 10.70 2.19
C ALA A 78 26.90 9.17 2.29
N ASP A 79 25.88 8.37 2.03
CA ASP A 79 25.97 6.90 1.98
C ASP A 79 26.88 6.43 0.84
N ASP A 80 26.66 6.94 -0.38
CA ASP A 80 27.46 6.59 -1.57
C ASP A 80 28.95 7.01 -1.40
N GLU A 81 29.22 8.09 -0.66
CA GLU A 81 30.58 8.58 -0.37
C GLU A 81 31.20 7.92 0.88
N GLY A 82 30.48 7.04 1.59
CA GLY A 82 30.94 6.43 2.84
C GLY A 82 31.14 7.44 3.98
N LYS A 83 30.37 8.54 4.00
CA LYS A 83 30.50 9.66 4.93
C LYS A 83 29.31 9.80 5.89
N LEU A 84 28.52 8.75 6.08
CA LEU A 84 27.46 8.76 7.09
C LEU A 84 28.07 8.88 8.48
N THR A 85 27.47 9.73 9.32
CA THR A 85 27.78 9.75 10.75
C THR A 85 27.19 8.52 11.44
N ASP A 86 27.67 8.19 12.63
CA ASP A 86 27.14 7.06 13.42
C ASP A 86 25.63 7.24 13.68
N GLU A 87 25.22 8.46 14.04
CA GLU A 87 23.79 8.77 14.25
C GLU A 87 22.94 8.61 12.98
N GLN A 88 23.50 8.94 11.80
CA GLN A 88 22.81 8.74 10.52
C GLN A 88 22.70 7.26 10.19
N CYS A 89 23.72 6.47 10.46
CA CYS A 89 23.68 5.01 10.31
C CYS A 89 22.59 4.39 11.19
N ASP A 90 22.56 4.74 12.48
CA ASP A 90 21.54 4.26 13.42
C ASP A 90 20.14 4.68 13.01
N LEU A 91 19.96 5.92 12.58
CA LEU A 91 18.69 6.46 12.11
C LEU A 91 18.18 5.68 10.88
N LEU A 92 19.02 5.44 9.89
CA LEU A 92 18.68 4.70 8.68
C LEU A 92 18.36 3.23 8.98
N PHE A 93 19.16 2.58 9.83
CA PHE A 93 18.93 1.22 10.28
C PHE A 93 17.58 1.08 11.00
N ASN A 94 17.33 1.92 12.00
CA ASN A 94 16.11 1.87 12.80
C ASN A 94 14.87 2.21 11.94
N SER A 95 14.98 3.18 11.03
CA SER A 95 13.92 3.50 10.08
C SER A 95 13.59 2.34 9.16
N LYS A 96 14.60 1.64 8.65
CA LYS A 96 14.41 0.45 7.82
C LYS A 96 13.73 -0.68 8.59
N HIS A 97 14.20 -0.94 9.80
CA HIS A 97 13.64 -1.98 10.66
C HIS A 97 12.17 -1.70 11.03
N LYS A 98 11.87 -0.43 11.38
CA LYS A 98 10.49 0.00 11.60
C LYS A 98 9.61 -0.23 10.37
N GLN A 99 10.10 0.13 9.17
CA GLN A 99 9.37 -0.11 7.93
C GLN A 99 9.04 -1.59 7.75
N GLU A 100 9.99 -2.49 7.99
CA GLU A 100 9.78 -3.94 7.85
C GLU A 100 8.71 -4.46 8.81
N ILE A 101 8.72 -4.01 10.07
CA ILE A 101 7.70 -4.34 11.06
C ILE A 101 6.33 -3.82 10.61
N ASP A 102 6.25 -2.58 10.18
CA ASP A 102 4.99 -1.97 9.73
C ASP A 102 4.44 -2.69 8.48
N GLU A 103 5.30 -3.08 7.53
CA GLU A 103 4.89 -3.89 6.37
C GLU A 103 4.35 -5.27 6.79
N LEU A 104 4.97 -5.94 7.76
CA LEU A 104 4.47 -7.21 8.30
C LEU A 104 3.09 -7.04 8.94
N ASN A 105 2.88 -5.97 9.69
CA ASN A 105 1.59 -5.66 10.31
C ASN A 105 0.51 -5.39 9.24
N VAL A 106 0.83 -4.66 8.18
CA VAL A 106 -0.08 -4.44 7.04
C VAL A 106 -0.44 -5.77 6.37
N ARG A 107 0.54 -6.64 6.09
CA ARG A 107 0.29 -7.96 5.51
C ARG A 107 -0.63 -8.81 6.38
N LYS A 108 -0.39 -8.83 7.69
CA LYS A 108 -1.22 -9.57 8.65
C LYS A 108 -2.65 -9.04 8.67
N LYS A 109 -2.82 -7.72 8.71
CA LYS A 109 -4.12 -7.06 8.64
C LYS A 109 -4.89 -7.44 7.38
N TYR A 110 -4.27 -7.32 6.21
CA TYR A 110 -4.93 -7.62 4.93
C TYR A 110 -5.13 -9.10 4.67
N TYR A 111 -4.33 -9.98 5.23
CA TYR A 111 -4.63 -11.41 5.23
C TYR A 111 -6.00 -11.69 5.88
N GLU A 112 -6.28 -11.06 7.01
CA GLU A 112 -7.59 -11.18 7.67
C GLU A 112 -8.71 -10.53 6.85
N GLU A 113 -8.48 -9.36 6.25
CA GLU A 113 -9.46 -8.71 5.38
C GLU A 113 -9.74 -9.55 4.11
N PHE A 114 -8.72 -10.13 3.51
CA PHE A 114 -8.87 -10.99 2.32
C PHE A 114 -9.71 -12.23 2.63
N LYS A 115 -9.58 -12.83 3.80
CA LYS A 115 -10.38 -14.00 4.23
C LYS A 115 -11.88 -13.71 4.32
N LYS A 116 -12.29 -12.45 4.36
CA LYS A 116 -13.73 -12.07 4.35
C LYS A 116 -14.37 -12.25 2.98
N VAL A 117 -13.59 -12.25 1.89
CA VAL A 117 -14.06 -12.34 0.50
C VAL A 117 -13.44 -13.51 -0.26
N LEU A 118 -12.34 -14.06 0.21
CA LEU A 118 -11.61 -15.19 -0.37
C LEU A 118 -11.65 -16.41 0.58
N THR A 119 -11.39 -17.59 0.03
CA THR A 119 -11.03 -18.73 0.88
C THR A 119 -9.70 -18.50 1.58
N VAL A 120 -9.44 -19.20 2.67
CA VAL A 120 -8.15 -19.10 3.40
C VAL A 120 -6.98 -19.40 2.46
N GLN A 121 -7.09 -20.39 1.61
CA GLN A 121 -6.06 -20.77 0.63
C GLN A 121 -5.83 -19.67 -0.40
N GLN A 122 -6.89 -19.05 -0.91
CA GLN A 122 -6.79 -17.92 -1.84
C GLN A 122 -6.19 -16.69 -1.17
N ALA A 123 -6.58 -16.38 0.07
CA ALA A 123 -6.00 -15.26 0.84
C ALA A 123 -4.50 -15.47 1.09
N TYR A 124 -4.09 -16.67 1.50
CA TYR A 124 -2.67 -17.02 1.64
C TYR A 124 -1.91 -16.86 0.31
N LYS A 125 -2.48 -17.38 -0.78
CA LYS A 125 -1.89 -17.25 -2.12
C LYS A 125 -1.79 -15.79 -2.56
N ALA A 126 -2.79 -14.96 -2.26
CA ALA A 126 -2.76 -13.53 -2.57
C ALA A 126 -1.60 -12.81 -1.88
N ILE A 127 -1.40 -13.04 -0.58
CA ILE A 127 -0.28 -12.49 0.18
C ILE A 127 1.07 -12.97 -0.37
N ARG A 128 1.18 -14.26 -0.68
CA ARG A 128 2.41 -14.84 -1.25
C ARG A 128 2.74 -14.21 -2.60
N LEU A 129 1.78 -14.16 -3.53
CA LEU A 129 1.97 -13.56 -4.86
C LEU A 129 2.28 -12.07 -4.78
N SER A 130 1.74 -11.35 -3.79
CA SER A 130 2.02 -9.92 -3.58
C SER A 130 3.47 -9.64 -3.16
N ASN A 131 4.18 -10.65 -2.65
CA ASN A 131 5.59 -10.55 -2.25
C ASN A 131 6.55 -11.03 -3.35
N ASP A 132 6.05 -11.65 -4.42
CA ASP A 132 6.89 -12.10 -5.53
C ASP A 132 7.54 -10.89 -6.22
N LYS A 133 8.79 -11.04 -6.62
CA LYS A 133 9.48 -10.04 -7.45
C LYS A 133 8.97 -10.20 -8.88
N VAL A 134 8.08 -9.33 -9.29
CA VAL A 134 7.67 -9.22 -10.70
C VAL A 134 8.78 -8.49 -11.45
N LYS A 135 9.36 -9.16 -12.43
CA LYS A 135 10.38 -8.61 -13.34
C LYS A 135 9.74 -7.78 -14.45
#